data_52619cb243aa7fc2752fdd70d5403d9d
#
_entry.id   52619cb243aa7fc2752fdd70d5403d9d
#
_cell.length_a   1.000
_cell.length_b   1.000
_cell.length_c   1.000
_cell.angle_alpha   90.00
_cell.angle_beta   90.00
_cell.angle_gamma   90.00
#
_symmetry.space_group_name_H-M   'P 1'
#
loop_
_entity.id
_entity.type
_entity.pdbx_description
1 polymer ?
#
loop_
_entity_poly.entity_id
_entity_poly.type
_entity_poly.pdbx_seq_one_letter_code
_entity_poly.pdbx_strand_id
1 'polypeptide(L)'
;NDEWSTNGIVHRPFENTTTVGGRTFVGMNNISQYLSEKYNYNPGRYQGYSLETPSYKIMGRLDWNINNNNKINFRFTHTHSKYSSNPSSSTTPFKDSIIYPGGVDGSAGKSSSGRTANTGLYFESSRYMQEQNFTSIASEWNSKWGAINNALRFTYSYQNEPRTYEGGTFPTVDILDQGSLYASFGPDPFTEGNLRQVKTFVITDEFNFSSGIHNFMGGIQFESNKAVNGFMQAGSGYYVYSSWDDFVNNRAPAAFGVTYSNTGDGSQFLANMKYQQLSFYLQDQMNITDNFRLTAGVRFELPIYPELKNNYNKNFAQIDFDGYHYATDQLPSSYQLTASPRIGFNWD
;
A
#
# COMPACT_ATOMS: atom_id res chain seq x y z
N ASN A 1 -11.63 11.76 -29.61
CA ASN A 1 -11.63 11.02 -30.88
C ASN A 1 -12.64 9.90 -30.80
N ASP A 2 -13.82 10.11 -31.41
CA ASP A 2 -14.93 9.17 -31.46
C ASP A 2 -14.65 8.10 -32.52
N GLU A 3 -13.75 7.18 -32.22
CA GLU A 3 -13.45 6.10 -33.14
C GLU A 3 -14.38 4.92 -32.90
N TRP A 4 -15.25 4.65 -33.86
CA TRP A 4 -16.01 3.40 -33.96
C TRP A 4 -15.22 2.38 -34.75
N SER A 5 -15.04 1.20 -34.19
CA SER A 5 -14.55 0.08 -34.96
C SER A 5 -15.47 -1.13 -34.82
N THR A 6 -15.89 -1.65 -35.94
CA THR A 6 -16.71 -2.86 -36.01
C THR A 6 -15.92 -4.16 -35.96
N ASN A 7 -14.59 -4.09 -35.87
CA ASN A 7 -13.68 -5.24 -35.96
C ASN A 7 -12.85 -5.48 -34.69
N GLY A 8 -13.48 -5.38 -33.52
CA GLY A 8 -12.83 -5.70 -32.26
C GLY A 8 -11.87 -4.63 -31.72
N ILE A 9 -11.87 -3.44 -32.29
CA ILE A 9 -11.08 -2.32 -31.84
C ILE A 9 -11.99 -1.26 -31.20
N VAL A 10 -11.83 -1.09 -29.94
CA VAL A 10 -12.16 0.03 -29.05
C VAL A 10 -13.34 0.91 -29.47
N HIS A 11 -14.53 0.62 -28.96
CA HIS A 11 -15.62 1.60 -28.87
C HIS A 11 -15.29 2.57 -27.74
N ARG A 12 -15.07 3.85 -28.08
CA ARG A 12 -14.94 4.92 -27.08
C ARG A 12 -16.26 5.68 -26.97
N PRO A 13 -16.65 6.11 -25.75
CA PRO A 13 -17.78 7.00 -25.59
C PRO A 13 -17.62 8.28 -26.42
N PHE A 14 -18.72 8.83 -26.87
CA PHE A 14 -18.72 10.06 -27.64
C PHE A 14 -18.46 11.29 -26.77
N GLU A 15 -17.85 12.33 -27.33
CA GLU A 15 -17.70 13.62 -26.64
C GLU A 15 -19.06 14.28 -26.37
N ASN A 16 -19.92 14.31 -27.40
CA ASN A 16 -21.28 14.88 -27.33
C ASN A 16 -22.31 13.80 -27.60
N THR A 17 -23.51 13.99 -27.08
CA THR A 17 -24.62 13.07 -27.31
C THR A 17 -24.87 12.91 -28.79
N THR A 18 -24.86 11.69 -29.26
CA THR A 18 -24.87 11.33 -30.67
C THR A 18 -25.85 10.16 -30.91
N THR A 19 -26.55 10.17 -32.04
CA THR A 19 -27.43 9.08 -32.46
C THR A 19 -26.82 8.34 -33.63
N VAL A 20 -26.61 7.03 -33.49
CA VAL A 20 -26.03 6.15 -34.49
C VAL A 20 -26.93 4.93 -34.63
N GLY A 21 -27.34 4.61 -35.84
CA GLY A 21 -28.22 3.45 -36.11
C GLY A 21 -29.54 3.45 -35.32
N GLY A 22 -30.08 4.64 -35.04
CA GLY A 22 -31.31 4.79 -34.23
C GLY A 22 -31.11 4.70 -32.71
N ARG A 23 -29.90 4.49 -32.22
CA ARG A 23 -29.56 4.52 -30.80
C ARG A 23 -28.91 5.84 -30.42
N THR A 24 -29.31 6.39 -29.28
CA THR A 24 -28.69 7.59 -28.70
C THR A 24 -27.68 7.20 -27.66
N PHE A 25 -26.48 7.73 -27.81
CA PHE A 25 -25.35 7.59 -26.87
C PHE A 25 -25.13 8.93 -26.19
N VAL A 26 -25.14 8.94 -24.89
CA VAL A 26 -24.80 10.15 -24.09
C VAL A 26 -23.35 10.54 -24.31
N GLY A 27 -23.08 11.83 -24.55
CA GLY A 27 -21.71 12.33 -24.62
C GLY A 27 -21.06 12.52 -23.27
N MET A 28 -19.73 12.39 -23.21
CA MET A 28 -18.95 12.59 -21.98
C MET A 28 -19.10 14.03 -21.44
N ASN A 29 -19.18 15.04 -22.32
CA ASN A 29 -19.46 16.42 -21.95
C ASN A 29 -20.86 16.55 -21.30
N ASN A 30 -21.86 15.86 -21.81
CA ASN A 30 -23.21 15.87 -21.26
C ASN A 30 -23.30 15.15 -19.91
N ILE A 31 -22.53 14.07 -19.72
CA ILE A 31 -22.37 13.42 -18.41
C ILE A 31 -21.79 14.42 -17.40
N SER A 32 -20.67 15.08 -17.73
CA SER A 32 -20.01 16.05 -16.86
C SER A 32 -20.96 17.22 -16.52
N GLN A 33 -21.66 17.76 -17.51
CA GLN A 33 -22.63 18.83 -17.30
C GLN A 33 -23.76 18.38 -16.35
N TYR A 34 -24.36 17.22 -16.58
CA TYR A 34 -25.43 16.68 -15.73
C TYR A 34 -24.97 16.49 -14.28
N LEU A 35 -23.78 15.95 -14.08
CA LEU A 35 -23.20 15.74 -12.73
C LEU A 35 -23.00 17.08 -12.01
N SER A 36 -22.50 18.08 -12.72
CA SER A 36 -22.32 19.43 -12.19
C SER A 36 -23.64 20.09 -11.82
N GLU A 37 -24.62 20.06 -12.71
CA GLU A 37 -25.92 20.72 -12.49
C GLU A 37 -26.78 20.02 -11.44
N LYS A 38 -26.80 18.70 -11.46
CA LYS A 38 -27.70 17.91 -10.60
C LYS A 38 -27.12 17.66 -9.21
N TYR A 39 -25.82 17.41 -9.13
CA TYR A 39 -25.14 16.98 -7.88
C TYR A 39 -24.09 17.95 -7.40
N ASN A 40 -23.86 19.05 -8.11
CA ASN A 40 -22.73 19.97 -7.84
C ASN A 40 -21.38 19.21 -7.78
N TYR A 41 -21.24 18.19 -8.66
CA TYR A 41 -20.07 17.32 -8.71
C TYR A 41 -19.32 17.50 -10.02
N ASN A 42 -18.02 17.81 -9.95
CA ASN A 42 -17.14 17.87 -11.11
C ASN A 42 -16.33 16.57 -11.21
N PRO A 43 -16.58 15.70 -12.20
CA PRO A 43 -15.85 14.46 -12.35
C PRO A 43 -14.42 14.65 -12.91
N GLY A 44 -14.02 15.87 -13.25
CA GLY A 44 -12.75 16.16 -13.90
C GLY A 44 -12.81 15.90 -15.41
N ARG A 45 -11.64 15.81 -16.04
CA ARG A 45 -11.50 15.55 -17.47
C ARG A 45 -11.62 14.06 -17.76
N TYR A 46 -12.02 13.70 -18.96
CA TYR A 46 -12.01 12.33 -19.47
C TYR A 46 -10.89 12.10 -20.50
N GLN A 47 -10.27 13.18 -21.00
CA GLN A 47 -9.14 13.15 -21.95
C GLN A 47 -8.27 14.41 -21.82
N GLY A 48 -7.06 14.38 -22.40
CA GLY A 48 -6.20 15.55 -22.52
C GLY A 48 -5.61 16.06 -21.20
N TYR A 49 -5.51 15.20 -20.17
CA TYR A 49 -4.85 15.54 -18.91
C TYR A 49 -3.49 14.83 -18.78
N SER A 50 -2.60 15.45 -18.03
CA SER A 50 -1.28 14.90 -17.75
C SER A 50 -1.29 14.10 -16.45
N LEU A 51 -0.55 13.00 -16.43
CA LEU A 51 -0.30 12.24 -15.20
C LEU A 51 1.04 12.70 -14.63
N GLU A 52 0.98 13.54 -13.62
CA GLU A 52 2.15 14.08 -12.98
C GLU A 52 2.54 13.25 -11.76
N THR A 53 3.85 13.16 -11.52
CA THR A 53 4.41 12.50 -10.33
C THR A 53 5.31 13.50 -9.60
N PRO A 54 4.73 14.51 -8.92
CA PRO A 54 5.53 15.46 -8.16
C PRO A 54 6.24 14.75 -7.01
N SER A 55 7.52 15.04 -6.86
CA SER A 55 8.31 14.50 -5.76
C SER A 55 9.38 15.49 -5.33
N TYR A 56 9.70 15.48 -4.03
CA TYR A 56 10.86 16.18 -3.50
C TYR A 56 11.55 15.33 -2.43
N LYS A 57 12.85 15.55 -2.30
CA LYS A 57 13.69 14.87 -1.31
C LYS A 57 14.57 15.89 -0.64
N ILE A 58 14.60 15.85 0.69
CA ILE A 58 15.44 16.71 1.51
C ILE A 58 16.30 15.82 2.37
N MET A 59 17.59 16.11 2.41
CA MET A 59 18.53 15.44 3.31
C MET A 59 19.45 16.47 3.96
N GLY A 60 19.62 16.34 5.26
CA GLY A 60 20.60 17.10 6.04
C GLY A 60 21.47 16.15 6.86
N ARG A 61 22.77 16.46 6.96
CA ARG A 61 23.70 15.73 7.82
C ARG A 61 24.57 16.71 8.58
N LEU A 62 24.77 16.41 9.84
CA LEU A 62 25.71 17.11 10.73
C LEU A 62 26.67 16.10 11.31
N ASP A 63 27.97 16.34 11.19
CA ASP A 63 29.05 15.54 11.78
C ASP A 63 29.76 16.39 12.83
N TRP A 64 29.89 15.83 14.02
CA TRP A 64 30.55 16.47 15.16
C TRP A 64 31.67 15.61 15.70
N ASN A 65 32.90 16.08 15.58
CA ASN A 65 34.07 15.49 16.19
C ASN A 65 34.23 16.05 17.62
N ILE A 66 33.70 15.32 18.60
CA ILE A 66 33.75 15.75 20.02
C ILE A 66 35.20 15.78 20.51
N ASN A 67 35.96 14.71 20.20
CA ASN A 67 37.41 14.59 20.45
C ASN A 67 37.98 13.50 19.54
N ASN A 68 39.26 13.17 19.70
CA ASN A 68 39.95 12.18 18.88
C ASN A 68 39.33 10.75 18.95
N ASN A 69 38.63 10.45 20.03
CA ASN A 69 38.09 9.13 20.30
C ASN A 69 36.55 9.08 20.11
N ASN A 70 35.88 10.23 19.96
CA ASN A 70 34.42 10.30 19.92
C ASN A 70 33.95 11.17 18.77
N LYS A 71 33.15 10.59 17.90
CA LYS A 71 32.51 11.26 16.79
C LYS A 71 31.03 10.92 16.79
N ILE A 72 30.18 11.90 16.56
CA ILE A 72 28.75 11.71 16.45
C ILE A 72 28.25 12.32 15.13
N ASN A 73 27.32 11.67 14.46
CA ASN A 73 26.63 12.24 13.34
C ASN A 73 25.11 12.19 13.54
N PHE A 74 24.45 13.14 12.92
CA PHE A 74 23.00 13.19 12.82
C PHE A 74 22.61 13.31 11.36
N ARG A 75 21.60 12.56 10.95
CA ARG A 75 21.07 12.59 9.60
C ARG A 75 19.55 12.71 9.64
N PHE A 76 19.03 13.65 8.90
CA PHE A 76 17.61 13.81 8.60
C PHE A 76 17.36 13.52 7.13
N THR A 77 16.33 12.76 6.81
CA THR A 77 15.88 12.53 5.43
C THR A 77 14.37 12.66 5.39
N HIS A 78 13.88 13.41 4.41
CA HIS A 78 12.45 13.46 4.10
C HIS A 78 12.24 13.30 2.61
N THR A 79 11.30 12.44 2.24
CA THR A 79 10.87 12.23 0.86
C THR A 79 9.36 12.34 0.79
N HIS A 80 8.87 13.11 -0.16
CA HIS A 80 7.47 13.15 -0.54
C HIS A 80 7.36 12.81 -2.01
N SER A 81 6.40 11.97 -2.36
CA SER A 81 6.04 11.66 -3.74
C SER A 81 4.54 11.40 -3.81
N LYS A 82 3.93 11.87 -4.89
CA LYS A 82 2.53 11.63 -5.19
C LYS A 82 2.42 11.21 -6.66
N TYR A 83 1.76 10.09 -6.93
CA TYR A 83 1.54 9.64 -8.30
C TYR A 83 0.11 9.16 -8.52
N SER A 84 -0.36 9.35 -9.74
CA SER A 84 -1.68 8.92 -10.16
C SER A 84 -1.65 7.46 -10.59
N SER A 85 -2.60 6.69 -10.10
CA SER A 85 -2.83 5.31 -10.50
C SER A 85 -4.08 5.19 -11.36
N ASN A 86 -4.09 4.21 -12.25
CA ASN A 86 -5.27 3.88 -13.03
C ASN A 86 -6.41 3.37 -12.14
N PRO A 87 -7.67 3.51 -12.57
CA PRO A 87 -8.79 2.88 -11.90
C PRO A 87 -8.57 1.39 -11.72
N SER A 88 -9.02 0.85 -10.59
CA SER A 88 -8.96 -0.58 -10.33
C SER A 88 -9.82 -1.37 -11.31
N SER A 89 -9.32 -2.51 -11.76
CA SER A 89 -10.08 -3.46 -12.58
C SER A 89 -11.08 -4.31 -11.78
N SER A 90 -10.95 -4.32 -10.45
CA SER A 90 -11.78 -5.15 -9.59
C SER A 90 -13.21 -4.65 -9.50
N THR A 91 -14.16 -5.57 -9.61
CA THR A 91 -15.59 -5.35 -9.39
C THR A 91 -16.09 -5.87 -8.06
N THR A 92 -15.16 -6.28 -7.17
CA THR A 92 -15.55 -6.64 -5.79
C THR A 92 -16.24 -5.42 -5.12
N PRO A 93 -17.38 -5.56 -4.43
CA PRO A 93 -17.97 -6.78 -3.88
C PRO A 93 -18.90 -7.57 -4.82
N PHE A 94 -18.97 -7.25 -6.08
CA PHE A 94 -19.97 -7.78 -7.02
C PHE A 94 -19.51 -8.99 -7.82
N LYS A 95 -18.41 -9.60 -7.41
CA LYS A 95 -17.73 -10.65 -8.16
C LYS A 95 -18.61 -11.77 -8.72
N ASP A 96 -19.71 -12.08 -8.01
CA ASP A 96 -20.65 -13.14 -8.41
C ASP A 96 -22.04 -12.63 -8.81
N SER A 97 -22.30 -11.32 -8.66
CA SER A 97 -23.62 -10.73 -8.86
C SER A 97 -23.71 -9.75 -10.03
N ILE A 98 -22.61 -9.14 -10.44
CA ILE A 98 -22.55 -8.42 -11.70
C ILE A 98 -21.84 -9.27 -12.71
N ILE A 99 -22.64 -9.75 -13.56
CA ILE A 99 -22.25 -10.17 -14.88
C ILE A 99 -22.21 -8.89 -15.69
N TYR A 100 -21.02 -8.41 -16.06
CA TYR A 100 -20.91 -7.52 -17.20
C TYR A 100 -21.18 -8.40 -18.43
N PRO A 101 -22.45 -8.49 -18.93
CA PRO A 101 -22.75 -9.37 -20.03
C PRO A 101 -22.04 -8.81 -21.25
N GLY A 102 -21.18 -9.61 -21.88
CA GLY A 102 -20.41 -9.21 -23.03
C GLY A 102 -19.08 -8.52 -22.71
N GLY A 103 -18.42 -8.88 -21.61
CA GLY A 103 -16.99 -8.59 -21.48
C GLY A 103 -16.30 -8.94 -22.79
N VAL A 104 -15.35 -8.14 -23.23
CA VAL A 104 -14.68 -8.18 -24.54
C VAL A 104 -14.14 -9.56 -24.94
N ASP A 105 -14.04 -10.48 -24.02
CA ASP A 105 -13.57 -11.85 -24.20
C ASP A 105 -14.70 -12.91 -24.29
N GLY A 106 -15.96 -12.49 -24.28
CA GLY A 106 -17.10 -13.42 -24.34
C GLY A 106 -17.26 -14.31 -23.12
N SER A 107 -16.46 -14.13 -22.07
CA SER A 107 -16.58 -14.87 -20.81
C SER A 107 -17.68 -14.22 -19.96
N ALA A 108 -18.89 -14.69 -20.13
CA ALA A 108 -19.98 -14.37 -19.24
C ALA A 108 -19.59 -14.69 -17.80
N GLY A 109 -19.53 -13.68 -16.96
CA GLY A 109 -19.51 -13.87 -15.51
C GLY A 109 -18.19 -13.88 -14.78
N LYS A 110 -17.04 -13.53 -15.39
CA LYS A 110 -15.79 -13.40 -14.67
C LYS A 110 -15.15 -12.04 -14.90
N SER A 111 -15.42 -11.15 -14.05
CA SER A 111 -15.38 -9.72 -14.16
C SER A 111 -14.10 -9.03 -13.75
N SER A 112 -12.97 -9.67 -13.70
CA SER A 112 -11.72 -8.93 -13.44
C SER A 112 -11.37 -7.96 -14.58
N SER A 113 -11.85 -8.22 -15.79
CA SER A 113 -11.64 -7.38 -16.97
C SER A 113 -12.83 -6.43 -17.28
N GLY A 114 -13.99 -6.65 -16.68
CA GLY A 114 -15.20 -5.89 -17.02
C GLY A 114 -15.09 -4.40 -16.73
N ARG A 115 -14.56 -4.01 -15.58
CA ARG A 115 -14.46 -2.61 -15.18
C ARG A 115 -13.38 -1.83 -15.93
N THR A 116 -12.37 -2.47 -16.46
CA THR A 116 -11.31 -1.85 -17.26
C THR A 116 -11.39 -2.20 -18.75
N ALA A 117 -12.62 -2.46 -19.24
CA ALA A 117 -12.87 -2.75 -20.63
C ALA A 117 -12.44 -1.60 -21.56
N ASN A 118 -11.94 -1.95 -22.73
CA ASN A 118 -11.52 -0.98 -23.75
C ASN A 118 -12.70 -0.16 -24.34
N THR A 119 -13.91 -0.51 -23.99
CA THR A 119 -15.15 0.15 -24.41
C THR A 119 -15.49 1.38 -23.59
N GLY A 120 -14.95 1.52 -22.38
CA GLY A 120 -15.30 2.57 -21.44
C GLY A 120 -14.29 3.71 -21.36
N LEU A 121 -14.74 4.89 -20.97
CA LEU A 121 -13.91 6.00 -20.57
C LEU A 121 -14.09 6.30 -19.08
N TYR A 122 -12.97 6.65 -18.44
CA TYR A 122 -12.93 7.06 -17.05
C TYR A 122 -12.72 8.57 -16.96
N PHE A 123 -13.55 9.20 -16.17
CA PHE A 123 -13.25 10.57 -15.75
C PHE A 123 -12.02 10.56 -14.81
N GLU A 124 -11.36 11.68 -14.73
CA GLU A 124 -10.17 11.89 -13.90
C GLU A 124 -10.42 11.52 -12.43
N SER A 125 -11.61 11.80 -11.91
CA SER A 125 -12.06 11.43 -10.57
C SER A 125 -12.05 9.93 -10.28
N SER A 126 -12.11 9.06 -11.29
CA SER A 126 -12.06 7.60 -11.12
C SER A 126 -10.66 7.06 -10.88
N ARG A 127 -9.65 7.90 -11.00
CA ARG A 127 -8.27 7.58 -10.64
C ARG A 127 -8.05 7.81 -9.16
N TYR A 128 -6.99 7.25 -8.63
CA TYR A 128 -6.57 7.56 -7.28
C TYR A 128 -5.11 8.01 -7.25
N MET A 129 -4.81 8.84 -6.26
CA MET A 129 -3.47 9.29 -5.97
C MET A 129 -2.90 8.44 -4.84
N GLN A 130 -1.69 7.96 -5.02
CA GLN A 130 -0.94 7.29 -3.97
C GLN A 130 0.18 8.21 -3.51
N GLU A 131 0.17 8.53 -2.24
CA GLU A 131 1.24 9.32 -1.63
C GLU A 131 2.24 8.40 -0.94
N GLN A 132 3.51 8.78 -1.04
CA GLN A 132 4.62 8.12 -0.36
C GLN A 132 5.40 9.18 0.41
N ASN A 133 5.09 9.27 1.71
CA ASN A 133 5.76 10.17 2.62
C ASN A 133 6.68 9.37 3.53
N PHE A 134 7.96 9.65 3.48
CA PHE A 134 8.96 8.98 4.30
C PHE A 134 9.81 10.03 5.03
N THR A 135 9.89 9.90 6.35
CA THR A 135 10.76 10.73 7.19
C THR A 135 11.65 9.82 8.02
N SER A 136 12.95 10.10 8.06
CA SER A 136 13.91 9.36 8.89
C SER A 136 14.85 10.30 9.61
N ILE A 137 15.09 9.99 10.89
CA ILE A 137 16.11 10.59 11.71
C ILE A 137 17.05 9.46 12.13
N ALA A 138 18.35 9.64 11.91
CA ALA A 138 19.37 8.70 12.32
C ALA A 138 20.50 9.42 13.04
N SER A 139 21.09 8.76 14.02
CA SER A 139 22.30 9.20 14.73
C SER A 139 23.24 8.03 14.91
N GLU A 140 24.51 8.28 14.79
CA GLU A 140 25.55 7.31 15.08
C GLU A 140 26.63 7.96 15.93
N TRP A 141 26.95 7.33 17.05
CA TRP A 141 28.07 7.70 17.92
C TRP A 141 29.15 6.63 17.81
N ASN A 142 30.27 7.01 17.21
CA ASN A 142 31.48 6.20 17.14
C ASN A 142 32.41 6.59 18.26
N SER A 143 32.82 5.61 19.07
CA SER A 143 33.73 5.81 20.18
C SER A 143 34.86 4.76 20.17
N LYS A 144 36.02 5.16 20.65
CA LYS A 144 37.21 4.29 20.76
C LYS A 144 37.65 4.22 22.21
N TRP A 145 37.70 2.98 22.78
CA TRP A 145 38.06 2.68 24.14
C TRP A 145 39.28 1.73 24.14
N GLY A 146 40.49 2.31 24.07
CA GLY A 146 41.70 1.50 23.89
C GLY A 146 41.67 0.73 22.56
N ALA A 147 41.64 -0.61 22.64
CA ALA A 147 41.60 -1.49 21.49
C ALA A 147 40.16 -1.74 20.94
N ILE A 148 39.13 -1.30 21.65
CA ILE A 148 37.72 -1.50 21.26
C ILE A 148 37.24 -0.29 20.52
N ASN A 149 36.63 -0.50 19.34
CA ASN A 149 35.84 0.48 18.65
C ASN A 149 34.38 0.13 18.88
N ASN A 150 33.57 1.14 19.24
CA ASN A 150 32.12 0.98 19.44
C ASN A 150 31.35 1.92 18.54
N ALA A 151 30.20 1.47 18.09
CA ALA A 151 29.28 2.25 17.31
C ALA A 151 27.85 2.07 17.84
N LEU A 152 27.34 3.09 18.53
CA LEU A 152 25.97 3.17 18.97
C LEU A 152 25.15 3.88 17.89
N ARG A 153 24.16 3.19 17.32
CA ARG A 153 23.29 3.68 16.24
C ARG A 153 21.86 3.77 16.71
N PHE A 154 21.21 4.84 16.34
CA PHE A 154 19.81 5.10 16.55
C PHE A 154 19.16 5.46 15.22
N THR A 155 17.99 4.89 14.92
CA THR A 155 17.20 5.26 13.76
C THR A 155 15.72 5.28 14.14
N TYR A 156 15.04 6.35 13.75
CA TYR A 156 13.58 6.42 13.74
C TYR A 156 13.12 6.75 12.34
N SER A 157 12.15 6.01 11.82
CA SER A 157 11.53 6.31 10.54
C SER A 157 10.02 6.26 10.65
N TYR A 158 9.38 7.12 9.86
CA TYR A 158 7.94 7.18 9.70
C TYR A 158 7.60 7.19 8.21
N GLN A 159 6.85 6.19 7.80
CA GLN A 159 6.29 6.05 6.47
C GLN A 159 4.78 6.25 6.56
N ASN A 160 4.24 7.12 5.69
CA ASN A 160 2.81 7.44 5.63
C ASN A 160 2.37 7.45 4.17
N GLU A 161 1.51 6.52 3.81
CA GLU A 161 1.08 6.29 2.43
C GLU A 161 -0.45 6.28 2.34
N PRO A 162 -1.09 7.46 2.46
CA PRO A 162 -2.52 7.57 2.21
C PRO A 162 -2.81 7.46 0.71
N ARG A 163 -3.99 6.97 0.39
CA ARG A 163 -4.59 7.18 -0.92
C ARG A 163 -5.54 8.36 -0.87
N THR A 164 -5.53 9.16 -1.92
CA THR A 164 -6.43 10.30 -2.11
C THR A 164 -7.03 10.25 -3.50
N TYR A 165 -8.03 11.06 -3.77
CA TYR A 165 -8.68 11.17 -5.07
C TYR A 165 -9.01 12.64 -5.36
N GLU A 166 -9.23 12.94 -6.62
CA GLU A 166 -9.67 14.26 -7.05
C GLU A 166 -11.20 14.30 -7.21
N GLY A 167 -11.76 15.51 -7.24
CA GLY A 167 -13.19 15.72 -7.52
C GLY A 167 -14.12 15.77 -6.30
N GLY A 168 -13.61 15.54 -5.08
CA GLY A 168 -14.43 15.59 -3.86
C GLY A 168 -15.23 14.31 -3.60
N THR A 169 -16.06 14.33 -2.55
CA THR A 169 -16.83 13.14 -2.11
C THR A 169 -17.98 12.86 -3.07
N PHE A 170 -17.96 11.69 -3.67
CA PHE A 170 -19.02 11.16 -4.53
C PHE A 170 -18.93 9.63 -4.51
N PRO A 171 -20.02 8.88 -4.78
CA PRO A 171 -19.90 7.44 -4.95
C PRO A 171 -19.18 7.08 -6.26
N THR A 172 -18.56 5.90 -6.31
CA THR A 172 -18.13 5.30 -7.58
C THR A 172 -19.36 4.92 -8.40
N VAL A 173 -19.40 5.35 -9.66
CA VAL A 173 -20.50 5.01 -10.57
C VAL A 173 -19.96 4.51 -11.90
N ASP A 174 -20.36 3.31 -12.26
CA ASP A 174 -20.12 2.72 -13.57
C ASP A 174 -21.43 2.71 -14.37
N ILE A 175 -21.41 3.30 -15.56
CA ILE A 175 -22.51 3.28 -16.52
C ILE A 175 -22.18 2.24 -17.58
N LEU A 176 -23.09 1.30 -17.79
CA LEU A 176 -22.95 0.30 -18.82
C LEU A 176 -23.69 0.71 -20.10
N ASP A 177 -23.27 0.15 -21.21
CA ASP A 177 -23.97 0.12 -22.46
C ASP A 177 -23.95 -1.31 -23.02
N GLN A 178 -25.13 -1.93 -23.13
CA GLN A 178 -25.28 -3.34 -23.51
C GLN A 178 -24.38 -4.29 -22.69
N GLY A 179 -24.26 -4.00 -21.40
CA GLY A 179 -23.46 -4.81 -20.47
C GLY A 179 -21.96 -4.56 -20.48
N SER A 180 -21.46 -3.70 -21.35
CA SER A 180 -20.05 -3.27 -21.34
C SER A 180 -19.91 -1.92 -20.67
N LEU A 181 -18.77 -1.66 -20.02
CA LEU A 181 -18.52 -0.35 -19.43
C LEU A 181 -18.52 0.73 -20.52
N TYR A 182 -19.32 1.76 -20.33
CA TYR A 182 -19.38 2.94 -21.19
C TYR A 182 -18.65 4.14 -20.56
N ALA A 183 -18.98 4.46 -19.32
CA ALA A 183 -18.36 5.57 -18.59
C ALA A 183 -18.23 5.23 -17.11
N SER A 184 -17.18 5.75 -16.47
CA SER A 184 -16.98 5.65 -15.03
C SER A 184 -16.58 7.01 -14.44
N PHE A 185 -17.22 7.37 -13.32
CA PHE A 185 -16.95 8.59 -12.56
C PHE A 185 -17.10 8.35 -11.06
N GLY A 186 -16.65 9.31 -10.27
CA GLY A 186 -16.49 9.14 -8.81
C GLY A 186 -15.19 8.44 -8.46
N PRO A 187 -14.76 8.49 -7.18
CA PRO A 187 -13.49 7.93 -6.74
C PRO A 187 -13.41 6.43 -7.00
N ASP A 188 -12.19 5.92 -7.20
CA ASP A 188 -11.95 4.48 -7.27
C ASP A 188 -12.48 3.80 -5.99
N PRO A 189 -13.23 2.68 -6.11
CA PRO A 189 -13.92 2.07 -4.97
C PRO A 189 -13.01 1.50 -3.89
N PHE A 190 -11.70 1.46 -4.11
CA PHE A 190 -10.71 0.97 -3.15
C PHE A 190 -9.86 2.09 -2.52
N THR A 191 -10.22 3.36 -2.77
CA THR A 191 -9.42 4.51 -2.32
C THR A 191 -9.86 5.02 -0.96
N GLU A 192 -11.17 5.06 -0.71
CA GLU A 192 -11.71 5.54 0.56
C GLU A 192 -11.13 4.77 1.73
N GLY A 193 -10.56 5.52 2.68
CA GLY A 193 -9.96 4.94 3.88
C GLY A 193 -8.76 4.02 3.66
N ASN A 194 -8.18 3.97 2.46
CA ASN A 194 -6.98 3.16 2.22
C ASN A 194 -5.74 3.90 2.73
N LEU A 195 -5.16 3.35 3.79
CA LEU A 195 -4.05 3.94 4.52
C LEU A 195 -3.03 2.89 4.89
N ARG A 196 -1.75 3.19 4.70
CA ARG A 196 -0.64 2.45 5.27
C ARG A 196 0.31 3.40 6.00
N GLN A 197 0.51 3.14 7.28
CA GLN A 197 1.51 3.86 8.10
C GLN A 197 2.42 2.85 8.77
N VAL A 198 3.72 3.13 8.77
CA VAL A 198 4.71 2.33 9.50
C VAL A 198 5.63 3.26 10.27
N LYS A 199 5.79 3.00 11.57
CA LYS A 199 6.79 3.64 12.42
C LYS A 199 7.80 2.59 12.83
N THR A 200 9.07 2.84 12.56
CA THR A 200 10.16 1.95 12.92
C THR A 200 11.13 2.68 13.81
N PHE A 201 11.49 2.06 14.92
CA PHE A 201 12.53 2.48 15.83
C PHE A 201 13.59 1.37 15.90
N VAL A 202 14.86 1.71 15.71
CA VAL A 202 15.97 0.78 15.83
C VAL A 202 17.05 1.41 16.65
N ILE A 203 17.57 0.66 17.62
CA ILE A 203 18.81 0.97 18.33
C ILE A 203 19.76 -0.23 18.21
N THR A 204 21.00 0.04 17.85
CA THR A 204 22.04 -0.98 17.71
C THR A 204 23.29 -0.50 18.40
N ASP A 205 23.85 -1.32 19.28
CA ASP A 205 25.17 -1.12 19.86
C ASP A 205 26.10 -2.21 19.35
N GLU A 206 27.19 -1.82 18.70
CA GLU A 206 28.13 -2.72 18.05
C GLU A 206 29.55 -2.40 18.53
N PHE A 207 30.31 -3.41 18.87
CA PHE A 207 31.71 -3.29 19.21
C PHE A 207 32.58 -4.17 18.30
N ASN A 208 33.77 -3.66 18.01
CA ASN A 208 34.82 -4.31 17.24
C ASN A 208 36.11 -4.32 18.03
N PHE A 209 36.76 -5.46 18.06
CA PHE A 209 38.01 -5.67 18.79
C PHE A 209 38.95 -6.60 18.02
N SER A 210 40.20 -6.20 17.85
CA SER A 210 41.18 -7.02 17.12
C SER A 210 42.28 -7.47 18.06
N SER A 211 42.68 -8.75 18.00
CA SER A 211 43.77 -9.34 18.76
C SER A 211 44.41 -10.50 18.01
N GLY A 212 45.70 -10.39 17.69
CA GLY A 212 46.39 -11.39 16.88
C GLY A 212 45.74 -11.56 15.51
N ILE A 213 45.40 -12.81 15.17
CA ILE A 213 44.74 -13.14 13.90
C ILE A 213 43.23 -12.86 13.93
N HIS A 214 42.62 -12.57 15.07
CA HIS A 214 41.21 -12.45 15.32
C HIS A 214 40.71 -11.01 15.19
N ASN A 215 39.55 -10.83 14.53
CA ASN A 215 38.80 -9.58 14.47
C ASN A 215 37.37 -9.88 14.91
N PHE A 216 37.10 -9.66 16.19
CA PHE A 216 35.79 -9.87 16.77
C PHE A 216 34.87 -8.70 16.48
N MET A 217 33.65 -9.00 16.11
CA MET A 217 32.53 -8.06 16.02
C MET A 217 31.33 -8.64 16.77
N GLY A 218 30.76 -7.86 17.66
CA GLY A 218 29.57 -8.27 18.39
C GLY A 218 28.63 -7.09 18.63
N GLY A 219 27.37 -7.39 18.85
CA GLY A 219 26.41 -6.34 19.11
C GLY A 219 25.05 -6.83 19.56
N ILE A 220 24.26 -5.85 20.02
CA ILE A 220 22.86 -6.00 20.40
C ILE A 220 22.03 -5.02 19.59
N GLN A 221 20.86 -5.47 19.16
CA GLN A 221 19.91 -4.64 18.42
C GLN A 221 18.52 -4.83 19.00
N PHE A 222 17.85 -3.71 19.22
CA PHE A 222 16.42 -3.68 19.48
C PHE A 222 15.72 -2.95 18.36
N GLU A 223 14.66 -3.56 17.82
CA GLU A 223 13.81 -3.00 16.79
C GLU A 223 12.35 -3.01 17.26
N SER A 224 11.62 -1.94 16.98
CA SER A 224 10.19 -1.84 17.24
C SER A 224 9.49 -1.24 16.05
N ASN A 225 8.53 -2.00 15.49
CA ASN A 225 7.70 -1.62 14.36
C ASN A 225 6.26 -1.49 14.81
N LYS A 226 5.61 -0.39 14.42
CA LYS A 226 4.16 -0.22 14.55
C LYS A 226 3.60 0.05 13.16
N ALA A 227 2.77 -0.86 12.68
CA ALA A 227 2.03 -0.71 11.43
C ALA A 227 0.57 -0.39 11.71
N VAL A 228 0.02 0.56 10.96
CA VAL A 228 -1.41 0.89 10.92
C VAL A 228 -1.86 0.73 9.48
N ASN A 229 -2.89 -0.06 9.27
CA ASN A 229 -3.46 -0.29 7.95
C ASN A 229 -4.98 -0.04 7.98
N GLY A 230 -5.43 0.78 7.03
CA GLY A 230 -6.83 1.04 6.77
C GLY A 230 -7.21 0.51 5.39
N PHE A 231 -8.39 -0.07 5.30
CA PHE A 231 -8.98 -0.48 4.04
C PHE A 231 -10.50 -0.51 4.18
N MET A 232 -11.19 0.28 3.34
CA MET A 232 -12.64 0.33 3.33
C MET A 232 -13.14 0.32 1.88
N GLN A 233 -13.25 -0.90 1.34
CA GLN A 233 -13.70 -1.13 -0.02
C GLN A 233 -15.12 -0.58 -0.21
N ALA A 234 -15.35 0.19 -1.28
CA ALA A 234 -16.61 0.84 -1.57
C ALA A 234 -17.16 1.70 -0.41
N GLY A 235 -16.26 2.34 0.38
CA GLY A 235 -16.65 3.17 1.52
C GLY A 235 -17.49 4.38 1.15
N SER A 236 -17.30 4.95 -0.04
CA SER A 236 -18.13 6.03 -0.62
C SER A 236 -19.40 5.53 -1.34
N GLY A 237 -19.60 4.21 -1.39
CA GLY A 237 -20.63 3.56 -2.21
C GLY A 237 -20.15 3.29 -3.63
N TYR A 238 -20.58 2.17 -4.18
CA TYR A 238 -20.28 1.77 -5.56
C TYR A 238 -21.58 1.33 -6.25
N TYR A 239 -21.92 2.03 -7.33
CA TYR A 239 -23.13 1.80 -8.13
C TYR A 239 -22.77 1.38 -9.53
N VAL A 240 -23.51 0.42 -10.08
CA VAL A 240 -23.45 0.05 -11.48
C VAL A 240 -24.84 0.16 -12.08
N TYR A 241 -24.98 0.96 -13.12
CA TYR A 241 -26.24 1.14 -13.85
C TYR A 241 -26.16 0.50 -15.22
N SER A 242 -27.25 -0.18 -15.62
CA SER A 242 -27.33 -0.84 -16.92
C SER A 242 -27.29 0.12 -18.10
N SER A 243 -27.66 1.38 -17.87
CA SER A 243 -27.65 2.44 -18.87
C SER A 243 -27.57 3.84 -18.22
N TRP A 244 -27.21 4.83 -19.00
CA TRP A 244 -27.31 6.24 -18.62
C TRP A 244 -28.75 6.66 -18.29
N ASP A 245 -29.75 6.14 -19.04
CA ASP A 245 -31.15 6.44 -18.79
C ASP A 245 -31.61 5.93 -17.41
N ASP A 246 -31.13 4.78 -16.98
CA ASP A 246 -31.41 4.29 -15.62
C ASP A 246 -30.85 5.21 -14.55
N PHE A 247 -29.62 5.71 -14.74
CA PHE A 247 -29.00 6.62 -13.80
C PHE A 247 -29.74 7.96 -13.68
N VAL A 248 -30.07 8.63 -14.80
CA VAL A 248 -30.73 9.95 -14.78
C VAL A 248 -32.16 9.90 -14.28
N ASN A 249 -32.85 8.78 -14.49
CA ASN A 249 -34.22 8.55 -14.03
C ASN A 249 -34.28 7.92 -12.63
N ASN A 250 -33.17 7.82 -11.91
CA ASN A 250 -33.08 7.23 -10.55
C ASN A 250 -33.73 5.82 -10.51
N ARG A 251 -33.55 5.00 -11.55
CA ARG A 251 -33.97 3.60 -11.52
C ARG A 251 -33.03 2.79 -10.63
N ALA A 252 -33.46 1.60 -10.24
CA ALA A 252 -32.62 0.71 -9.44
C ALA A 252 -31.33 0.39 -10.19
N PRO A 253 -30.16 0.50 -9.55
CA PRO A 253 -28.89 0.09 -10.14
C PRO A 253 -28.88 -1.42 -10.37
N ALA A 254 -28.16 -1.86 -11.38
CA ALA A 254 -27.91 -3.28 -11.64
C ALA A 254 -27.13 -3.92 -10.46
N ALA A 255 -26.30 -3.12 -9.80
CA ALA A 255 -25.69 -3.51 -8.54
C ALA A 255 -25.31 -2.31 -7.69
N PHE A 256 -25.29 -2.54 -6.38
CA PHE A 256 -24.89 -1.57 -5.36
C PHE A 256 -24.13 -2.27 -4.24
N GLY A 257 -23.06 -1.65 -3.81
CA GLY A 257 -22.29 -2.09 -2.64
C GLY A 257 -21.79 -0.90 -1.84
N VAL A 258 -21.79 -1.05 -0.54
CA VAL A 258 -21.22 -0.08 0.40
C VAL A 258 -20.64 -0.82 1.60
N THR A 259 -19.49 -0.36 2.05
CA THR A 259 -18.91 -0.77 3.32
C THR A 259 -19.00 0.38 4.30
N TYR A 260 -19.45 0.10 5.49
CA TYR A 260 -19.52 1.07 6.58
C TYR A 260 -18.89 0.50 7.85
N SER A 261 -18.42 1.40 8.71
CA SER A 261 -17.81 1.00 9.98
C SER A 261 -18.87 0.59 10.99
N ASN A 262 -18.58 -0.48 11.73
CA ASN A 262 -19.37 -0.90 12.92
C ASN A 262 -18.81 -0.31 14.22
N THR A 263 -17.87 0.63 14.18
CA THR A 263 -17.45 1.37 15.37
C THR A 263 -18.60 2.25 15.84
N GLY A 264 -18.79 2.39 17.16
CA GLY A 264 -19.94 3.12 17.71
C GLY A 264 -19.95 4.61 17.36
N ASP A 265 -18.82 5.17 16.92
CA ASP A 265 -18.64 6.57 16.52
C ASP A 265 -18.58 6.75 14.99
N GLY A 266 -18.75 5.68 14.21
CA GLY A 266 -18.67 5.70 12.76
C GLY A 266 -17.25 5.87 12.20
N SER A 267 -16.22 5.88 13.05
CA SER A 267 -14.83 5.95 12.60
C SER A 267 -14.42 4.69 11.86
N GLN A 268 -13.51 4.83 10.90
CA GLN A 268 -12.97 3.69 10.18
C GLN A 268 -12.19 2.77 11.12
N PHE A 269 -12.42 1.46 11.02
CA PHE A 269 -11.56 0.48 11.67
C PHE A 269 -10.17 0.49 11.05
N LEU A 270 -9.15 0.66 11.88
CA LEU A 270 -7.75 0.60 11.50
C LEU A 270 -7.09 -0.61 12.16
N ALA A 271 -6.57 -1.52 11.35
CA ALA A 271 -5.76 -2.62 11.84
C ALA A 271 -4.44 -2.09 12.38
N ASN A 272 -4.15 -2.37 13.64
CA ASN A 272 -2.91 -2.00 14.31
C ASN A 272 -2.11 -3.26 14.60
N MET A 273 -0.84 -3.25 14.22
CA MET A 273 0.10 -4.33 14.53
C MET A 273 1.37 -3.73 15.10
N LYS A 274 1.82 -4.30 16.21
CA LYS A 274 3.10 -3.99 16.82
C LYS A 274 3.98 -5.23 16.86
N TYR A 275 5.17 -5.11 16.30
CA TYR A 275 6.19 -6.14 16.28
C TYR A 275 7.47 -5.57 16.85
N GLN A 276 8.13 -6.33 17.72
CA GLN A 276 9.44 -5.99 18.27
C GLN A 276 10.40 -7.16 18.08
N GLN A 277 11.67 -6.86 18.02
CA GLN A 277 12.72 -7.88 17.91
C GLN A 277 13.92 -7.46 18.73
N LEU A 278 14.38 -8.37 19.57
CA LEU A 278 15.66 -8.27 20.24
C LEU A 278 16.62 -9.23 19.56
N SER A 279 17.81 -8.73 19.19
CA SER A 279 18.85 -9.52 18.54
C SER A 279 20.19 -9.30 19.21
N PHE A 280 21.01 -10.33 19.24
CA PHE A 280 22.40 -10.24 19.62
C PHE A 280 23.24 -11.15 18.73
N TYR A 281 24.45 -10.73 18.42
CA TYR A 281 25.32 -11.41 17.50
C TYR A 281 26.79 -11.31 17.92
N LEU A 282 27.55 -12.32 17.53
CA LEU A 282 28.99 -12.37 17.66
C LEU A 282 29.57 -13.01 16.41
N GLN A 283 30.62 -12.43 15.88
CA GLN A 283 31.37 -12.92 14.74
C GLN A 283 32.86 -12.76 15.02
N ASP A 284 33.65 -13.74 14.57
CA ASP A 284 35.09 -13.67 14.48
C ASP A 284 35.54 -13.82 13.03
N GLN A 285 36.36 -12.89 12.58
CA GLN A 285 37.06 -12.97 11.32
C GLN A 285 38.53 -13.22 11.59
N MET A 286 39.01 -14.41 11.24
CA MET A 286 40.36 -14.89 11.49
C MET A 286 41.21 -14.79 10.22
N ASN A 287 42.34 -14.08 10.30
CA ASN A 287 43.35 -14.07 9.24
C ASN A 287 44.32 -15.26 9.52
N ILE A 288 43.95 -16.44 9.02
CA ILE A 288 44.65 -17.70 9.29
C ILE A 288 46.06 -17.69 8.64
N THR A 289 46.12 -17.18 7.41
CA THR A 289 47.35 -16.90 6.67
C THR A 289 47.21 -15.57 5.95
N ASP A 290 48.26 -15.08 5.28
CA ASP A 290 48.24 -13.83 4.53
C ASP A 290 47.19 -13.89 3.38
N ASN A 291 46.90 -15.07 2.84
CA ASN A 291 45.99 -15.30 1.73
C ASN A 291 44.75 -16.11 2.11
N PHE A 292 44.57 -16.51 3.39
CA PHE A 292 43.37 -17.24 3.80
C PHE A 292 42.71 -16.60 5.03
N ARG A 293 41.44 -16.22 4.86
CA ARG A 293 40.63 -15.63 5.90
C ARG A 293 39.38 -16.47 6.13
N LEU A 294 39.10 -16.78 7.37
CA LEU A 294 37.91 -17.49 7.83
C LEU A 294 37.03 -16.55 8.65
N THR A 295 35.75 -16.54 8.39
CA THR A 295 34.73 -15.81 9.18
C THR A 295 33.75 -16.81 9.75
N ALA A 296 33.51 -16.76 11.06
CA ALA A 296 32.49 -17.55 11.74
C ALA A 296 31.69 -16.66 12.69
N GLY A 297 30.39 -16.85 12.75
CA GLY A 297 29.54 -16.05 13.61
C GLY A 297 28.17 -16.71 13.84
N VAL A 298 27.45 -16.14 14.79
CA VAL A 298 26.07 -16.52 15.09
C VAL A 298 25.28 -15.28 15.49
N ARG A 299 24.03 -15.24 15.01
CA ARG A 299 23.05 -14.23 15.41
C ARG A 299 21.85 -14.94 16.04
N PHE A 300 21.41 -14.41 17.17
CA PHE A 300 20.21 -14.84 17.87
C PHE A 300 19.15 -13.76 17.75
N GLU A 301 17.91 -14.15 17.53
CA GLU A 301 16.78 -13.24 17.36
C GLU A 301 15.59 -13.72 18.17
N LEU A 302 15.01 -12.80 18.92
CA LEU A 302 13.80 -13.02 19.70
C LEU A 302 12.71 -12.08 19.19
N PRO A 303 11.74 -12.57 18.41
CA PRO A 303 10.57 -11.81 18.02
C PRO A 303 9.63 -11.62 19.23
N ILE A 304 8.98 -10.46 19.33
CA ILE A 304 8.08 -10.09 20.41
C ILE A 304 6.82 -9.44 19.82
N TYR A 305 5.64 -9.93 20.20
CA TYR A 305 4.34 -9.43 19.74
C TYR A 305 3.54 -8.90 20.95
N PRO A 306 3.77 -7.66 21.40
CA PRO A 306 3.30 -7.19 22.71
C PRO A 306 1.78 -7.04 22.82
N GLU A 307 1.07 -6.88 21.72
CA GLU A 307 -0.37 -6.60 21.69
C GLU A 307 -1.22 -7.76 21.11
N LEU A 308 -0.60 -8.91 20.84
CA LEU A 308 -1.32 -10.01 20.18
C LEU A 308 -2.50 -10.53 20.97
N LYS A 309 -2.39 -10.59 22.29
CA LYS A 309 -3.48 -11.04 23.18
C LYS A 309 -4.72 -10.15 23.12
N ASN A 310 -4.55 -8.87 22.72
CA ASN A 310 -5.68 -7.93 22.58
C ASN A 310 -6.52 -8.23 21.33
N ASN A 311 -6.04 -9.08 20.43
CA ASN A 311 -6.72 -9.44 19.18
C ASN A 311 -7.59 -10.70 19.33
N TYR A 312 -7.76 -11.23 20.56
CA TYR A 312 -8.60 -12.40 20.76
C TYR A 312 -10.06 -12.13 20.38
N ASN A 313 -10.55 -12.87 19.40
CA ASN A 313 -11.95 -12.84 18.98
C ASN A 313 -12.64 -14.15 19.37
N LYS A 314 -13.46 -14.07 20.41
CA LYS A 314 -14.19 -15.22 20.94
C LYS A 314 -15.13 -15.85 19.91
N ASN A 315 -15.80 -15.04 19.10
CA ASN A 315 -16.74 -15.53 18.10
C ASN A 315 -16.02 -16.30 17.00
N PHE A 316 -14.86 -15.79 16.55
CA PHE A 316 -14.03 -16.48 15.57
C PHE A 316 -13.48 -17.80 16.10
N ALA A 317 -13.04 -17.82 17.36
CA ALA A 317 -12.51 -19.03 18.00
C ALA A 317 -13.56 -20.14 18.17
N GLN A 318 -14.85 -19.83 18.08
CA GLN A 318 -15.95 -20.79 18.16
C GLN A 318 -16.36 -21.39 16.80
N ILE A 319 -15.84 -20.85 15.69
CA ILE A 319 -16.13 -21.36 14.35
C ILE A 319 -15.40 -22.69 14.18
N ASP A 320 -16.14 -23.72 13.77
CA ASP A 320 -15.58 -25.00 13.37
C ASP A 320 -15.22 -24.99 11.90
N PHE A 321 -13.95 -25.21 11.60
CA PHE A 321 -13.40 -25.35 10.25
C PHE A 321 -13.01 -26.82 10.02
N ASP A 322 -13.99 -27.66 9.77
CA ASP A 322 -13.81 -29.12 9.58
C ASP A 322 -13.06 -29.79 10.75
N GLY A 323 -13.47 -29.50 11.98
CA GLY A 323 -12.86 -30.03 13.20
C GLY A 323 -11.67 -29.21 13.74
N TYR A 324 -11.34 -28.10 13.10
CA TYR A 324 -10.29 -27.19 13.56
C TYR A 324 -10.87 -25.90 14.13
N HIS A 325 -10.33 -25.44 15.27
CA HIS A 325 -10.64 -24.16 15.87
C HIS A 325 -9.38 -23.29 15.94
N TYR A 326 -9.48 -22.07 15.50
CA TYR A 326 -8.36 -21.12 15.49
C TYR A 326 -8.61 -19.98 16.47
N ALA A 327 -7.60 -19.62 17.25
CA ALA A 327 -7.66 -18.44 18.10
C ALA A 327 -6.84 -17.31 17.48
N THR A 328 -7.39 -16.08 17.49
CA THR A 328 -6.74 -14.89 16.89
C THR A 328 -5.61 -14.32 17.74
N ASP A 329 -5.42 -14.82 18.97
CA ASP A 329 -4.35 -14.44 19.90
C ASP A 329 -3.23 -15.47 19.98
N GLN A 330 -3.28 -16.51 19.15
CA GLN A 330 -2.20 -17.50 19.10
C GLN A 330 -0.95 -16.91 18.48
N LEU A 331 0.13 -17.07 19.21
CA LEU A 331 1.46 -16.71 18.71
C LEU A 331 1.89 -17.71 17.63
N PRO A 332 2.53 -17.25 16.55
CA PRO A 332 3.24 -18.15 15.65
C PRO A 332 4.23 -19.01 16.42
N SER A 333 4.42 -20.24 16.00
CA SER A 333 5.43 -21.15 16.58
C SER A 333 6.88 -20.58 16.57
N SER A 334 7.09 -19.51 15.81
CA SER A 334 8.34 -18.74 15.71
C SER A 334 8.57 -17.75 16.87
N TYR A 335 7.69 -17.69 17.87
CA TYR A 335 7.96 -16.88 19.09
C TYR A 335 9.03 -17.51 19.99
N GLN A 336 10.06 -18.00 19.38
CA GLN A 336 11.17 -18.65 20.04
C GLN A 336 12.46 -17.98 19.61
N LEU A 337 13.46 -18.04 20.50
CA LEU A 337 14.80 -17.61 20.16
C LEU A 337 15.32 -18.42 18.96
N THR A 338 15.59 -17.75 17.87
CA THR A 338 16.16 -18.36 16.68
C THR A 338 17.66 -18.14 16.66
N ALA A 339 18.43 -19.09 16.12
CA ALA A 339 19.87 -19.00 15.92
C ALA A 339 20.20 -19.12 14.45
N SER A 340 20.94 -18.12 13.94
CA SER A 340 21.37 -18.06 12.54
C SER A 340 22.89 -18.10 12.47
N PRO A 341 23.51 -19.27 12.26
CA PRO A 341 24.95 -19.38 12.10
C PRO A 341 25.40 -18.84 10.74
N ARG A 342 26.61 -18.28 10.70
CA ARG A 342 27.27 -17.81 9.49
C ARG A 342 28.69 -18.33 9.44
N ILE A 343 29.09 -18.87 8.29
CA ILE A 343 30.46 -19.21 7.99
C ILE A 343 30.82 -18.71 6.60
N GLY A 344 32.03 -18.21 6.44
CA GLY A 344 32.54 -17.75 5.16
C GLY A 344 34.05 -17.81 5.13
N PHE A 345 34.63 -17.93 3.94
CA PHE A 345 36.07 -17.87 3.75
C PHE A 345 36.42 -17.09 2.49
N ASN A 346 37.60 -16.48 2.54
CA ASN A 346 38.28 -15.89 1.38
C ASN A 346 39.63 -16.55 1.24
N TRP A 347 39.98 -16.87 0.00
CA TRP A 347 41.30 -17.40 -0.37
C TRP A 347 41.75 -16.66 -1.62
N ASP A 348 42.84 -15.90 -1.52
CA ASP A 348 43.48 -15.13 -2.57
C ASP A 348 44.71 -15.87 -3.14
#